data_1344556c214e4b629b28f61851a50a24
#
_entry.id   1344556c214e4b629b28f61851a50a24
#
_cell.length_a   1.000
_cell.length_b   1.000
_cell.length_c   1.000
_cell.angle_alpha   90.00
_cell.angle_beta   90.00
_cell.angle_gamma   90.00
#
_symmetry.space_group_name_H-M   'P 1'
#
loop_
_entity.id
_entity.type
_entity.pdbx_description
1 polymer ?
#
loop_
_entity_poly.entity_id
_entity_poly.type
_entity_poly.pdbx_seq_one_letter_code
_entity_poly.pdbx_strand_id
1 'polypeptide(L)'
;GGFAEYTTFRHKFVHKIPDTLPYDKAALVEPISVGYHSLEAGGFKAGMTAVVAGAGTIGLATIESLKAMGAAKVIVVQRKSVRQEYAKNSGADVLIDPADGDVAEAIRAATDGYGADIAFECTGAEACFHQLLDGVHTGGTVVITSIWEKPVTLDLNDVCIPEKKVVGSICYCGNDFDDVIRLMSEGRIPANGFITKKIALDDIVSEGFETLTGPEKKKQVKILVSANPDELGA
;
A
#
# COMPACT_ATOMS: atom_id res chain seq x y z
N GLY A 1 19.20 9.88 6.54
CA GLY A 1 19.33 10.63 7.69
C GLY A 1 18.08 11.12 8.43
N GLY A 2 16.93 10.40 8.46
CA GLY A 2 15.75 10.83 9.24
C GLY A 2 15.78 10.43 10.72
N PHE A 3 16.65 9.50 11.12
CA PHE A 3 16.83 9.14 12.52
C PHE A 3 17.88 10.06 13.16
N ALA A 4 17.52 11.33 13.34
CA ALA A 4 18.40 12.37 13.87
C ALA A 4 17.56 13.57 14.32
N GLU A 5 18.07 14.33 15.30
CA GLU A 5 17.46 15.61 15.73
C GLU A 5 17.51 16.68 14.63
N TYR A 6 18.53 16.64 13.77
CA TYR A 6 18.75 17.59 12.69
C TYR A 6 19.14 16.89 11.40
N THR A 7 18.63 17.42 10.29
CA THR A 7 18.97 16.94 8.95
C THR A 7 18.98 18.10 7.95
N THR A 8 19.60 17.90 6.78
CA THR A 8 19.62 18.88 5.72
C THR A 8 19.03 18.31 4.45
N PHE A 9 18.13 19.07 3.83
CA PHE A 9 17.53 18.73 2.53
C PHE A 9 17.66 19.86 1.53
N ARG A 10 17.66 19.53 0.25
CA ARG A 10 17.47 20.55 -0.79
C ARG A 10 16.04 21.07 -0.70
N HIS A 11 15.87 22.41 -0.71
CA HIS A 11 14.58 23.06 -0.51
C HIS A 11 13.49 22.58 -1.47
N LYS A 12 13.86 22.16 -2.70
CA LYS A 12 12.93 21.65 -3.71
C LYS A 12 12.28 20.29 -3.38
N PHE A 13 12.79 19.59 -2.36
CA PHE A 13 12.24 18.34 -1.85
C PHE A 13 11.56 18.50 -0.49
N VAL A 14 11.33 19.75 -0.06
CA VAL A 14 10.64 20.06 1.18
C VAL A 14 9.23 20.53 0.84
N HIS A 15 8.24 19.84 1.36
CA HIS A 15 6.83 20.15 1.17
C HIS A 15 6.27 20.71 2.48
N LYS A 16 5.55 21.84 2.38
CA LYS A 16 4.91 22.43 3.55
C LYS A 16 3.65 21.65 3.89
N ILE A 17 3.53 21.20 5.12
CA ILE A 17 2.30 20.62 5.65
C ILE A 17 1.44 21.71 6.30
N PRO A 18 0.10 21.65 6.23
CA PRO A 18 -0.77 22.58 6.95
C PRO A 18 -0.77 22.26 8.45
N ASP A 19 -1.03 23.27 9.27
CA ASP A 19 -1.06 23.14 10.73
C ASP A 19 -2.13 22.14 11.24
N THR A 20 -3.11 21.82 10.39
CA THR A 20 -4.16 20.84 10.68
C THR A 20 -3.72 19.39 10.51
N LEU A 21 -2.56 19.11 9.89
CA LEU A 21 -2.02 17.77 9.73
C LEU A 21 -0.97 17.48 10.79
N PRO A 22 -1.27 16.62 11.79
CA PRO A 22 -0.33 16.27 12.86
C PRO A 22 0.95 15.63 12.31
N TYR A 23 2.07 15.83 12.98
CA TYR A 23 3.38 15.34 12.54
C TYR A 23 3.45 13.80 12.39
N ASP A 24 2.79 13.06 13.27
CA ASP A 24 2.73 11.61 13.18
C ASP A 24 1.99 11.16 11.91
N LYS A 25 0.91 11.84 11.55
CA LYS A 25 0.22 11.62 10.26
C LYS A 25 1.08 12.10 9.09
N ALA A 26 1.73 13.25 9.21
CA ALA A 26 2.60 13.77 8.15
C ALA A 26 3.78 12.84 7.84
N ALA A 27 4.29 12.11 8.82
CA ALA A 27 5.32 11.08 8.62
C ALA A 27 4.85 9.91 7.72
N LEU A 28 3.55 9.77 7.48
CA LEU A 28 2.99 8.77 6.58
C LEU A 28 2.81 9.27 5.13
N VAL A 29 3.01 10.55 4.87
CA VAL A 29 2.89 11.11 3.51
C VAL A 29 3.78 10.36 2.53
N GLU A 30 5.03 10.05 2.91
CA GLU A 30 5.96 9.33 2.04
C GLU A 30 5.45 7.94 1.63
N PRO A 31 5.16 7.01 2.56
CA PRO A 31 4.69 5.69 2.15
C PRO A 31 3.29 5.72 1.49
N ILE A 32 2.46 6.69 1.81
CA ILE A 32 1.15 6.87 1.15
C ILE A 32 1.36 7.35 -0.28
N SER A 33 2.35 8.23 -0.53
CA SER A 33 2.68 8.67 -1.89
C SER A 33 3.12 7.53 -2.80
N VAL A 34 3.77 6.48 -2.26
CA VAL A 34 4.08 5.26 -3.02
C VAL A 34 2.81 4.55 -3.48
N GLY A 35 1.85 4.36 -2.56
CA GLY A 35 0.55 3.78 -2.89
C GLY A 35 -0.23 4.63 -3.90
N TYR A 36 -0.27 5.94 -3.69
CA TYR A 36 -0.94 6.90 -4.58
C TYR A 36 -0.34 6.89 -6.00
N HIS A 37 1.00 6.98 -6.10
CA HIS A 37 1.70 6.94 -7.38
C HIS A 37 1.42 5.66 -8.17
N SER A 38 1.27 4.53 -7.48
CA SER A 38 0.96 3.26 -8.14
C SER A 38 -0.37 3.28 -8.90
N LEU A 39 -1.35 4.08 -8.46
CA LEU A 39 -2.62 4.25 -9.15
C LEU A 39 -2.40 4.99 -10.49
N GLU A 40 -1.60 6.04 -10.49
CA GLU A 40 -1.28 6.79 -11.71
C GLU A 40 -0.50 5.93 -12.69
N ALA A 41 0.55 5.24 -12.21
CA ALA A 41 1.37 4.35 -13.03
C ALA A 41 0.52 3.25 -13.70
N GLY A 42 -0.46 2.70 -12.97
CA GLY A 42 -1.40 1.68 -13.46
C GLY A 42 -2.51 2.22 -14.36
N GLY A 43 -2.68 3.53 -14.44
CA GLY A 43 -3.78 4.16 -15.19
C GLY A 43 -5.15 3.97 -14.53
N PHE A 44 -5.20 3.90 -13.19
CA PHE A 44 -6.45 3.79 -12.42
C PHE A 44 -7.40 4.95 -12.74
N LYS A 45 -8.69 4.63 -12.78
CA LYS A 45 -9.78 5.62 -12.95
C LYS A 45 -10.88 5.37 -11.93
N ALA A 46 -11.49 6.44 -11.46
CA ALA A 46 -12.67 6.34 -10.60
C ALA A 46 -13.74 5.42 -11.24
N GLY A 47 -14.37 4.60 -10.41
CA GLY A 47 -15.33 3.59 -10.85
C GLY A 47 -14.73 2.21 -11.17
N MET A 48 -13.43 2.06 -11.24
CA MET A 48 -12.78 0.76 -11.41
C MET A 48 -12.90 -0.12 -10.16
N THR A 49 -12.97 -1.43 -10.38
CA THR A 49 -12.77 -2.46 -9.36
C THR A 49 -11.30 -2.82 -9.28
N ALA A 50 -10.72 -2.67 -8.10
CA ALA A 50 -9.30 -2.89 -7.86
C ALA A 50 -9.05 -4.07 -6.91
N VAL A 51 -7.96 -4.79 -7.13
CA VAL A 51 -7.43 -5.79 -6.20
C VAL A 51 -6.11 -5.30 -5.63
N VAL A 52 -5.92 -5.45 -4.31
CA VAL A 52 -4.62 -5.19 -3.65
C VAL A 52 -4.16 -6.46 -2.97
N ALA A 53 -3.00 -6.96 -3.35
CA ALA A 53 -2.39 -8.10 -2.69
C ALA A 53 -1.37 -7.67 -1.66
N GLY A 54 -1.60 -8.10 -0.40
CA GLY A 54 -0.81 -7.73 0.76
C GLY A 54 -1.34 -6.48 1.47
N ALA A 55 -1.52 -6.60 2.79
CA ALA A 55 -1.91 -5.51 3.69
C ALA A 55 -0.74 -5.10 4.60
N GLY A 56 0.42 -4.86 3.99
CA GLY A 56 1.54 -4.14 4.59
C GLY A 56 1.37 -2.62 4.45
N THR A 57 2.37 -1.84 4.81
CA THR A 57 2.32 -0.38 4.73
C THR A 57 1.91 0.11 3.33
N ILE A 58 2.53 -0.43 2.27
CA ILE A 58 2.24 -0.01 0.89
C ILE A 58 0.85 -0.48 0.46
N GLY A 59 0.47 -1.73 0.77
CA GLY A 59 -0.88 -2.22 0.43
C GLY A 59 -1.98 -1.41 1.09
N LEU A 60 -1.85 -1.05 2.37
CA LEU A 60 -2.81 -0.18 3.06
C LEU A 60 -2.84 1.22 2.44
N ALA A 61 -1.68 1.79 2.10
CA ALA A 61 -1.58 3.06 1.40
C ALA A 61 -2.30 3.03 0.04
N THR A 62 -2.13 1.94 -0.72
CA THR A 62 -2.83 1.72 -1.99
C THR A 62 -4.35 1.61 -1.79
N ILE A 63 -4.82 0.88 -0.75
CA ILE A 63 -6.24 0.74 -0.43
C ILE A 63 -6.87 2.11 -0.12
N GLU A 64 -6.27 2.90 0.77
CA GLU A 64 -6.81 4.22 1.12
C GLU A 64 -6.75 5.19 -0.07
N SER A 65 -5.68 5.13 -0.88
CA SER A 65 -5.59 5.93 -2.11
C SER A 65 -6.69 5.56 -3.12
N LEU A 66 -6.96 4.27 -3.32
CA LEU A 66 -8.05 3.79 -4.19
C LEU A 66 -9.42 4.29 -3.71
N LYS A 67 -9.69 4.21 -2.41
CA LYS A 67 -10.96 4.73 -1.84
C LYS A 67 -11.05 6.25 -2.00
N ALA A 68 -9.98 6.99 -1.73
CA ALA A 68 -9.92 8.43 -1.90
C ALA A 68 -10.10 8.86 -3.36
N MET A 69 -9.63 8.05 -4.31
CA MET A 69 -9.72 8.34 -5.74
C MET A 69 -10.97 7.74 -6.41
N GLY A 70 -11.87 7.12 -5.62
CA GLY A 70 -13.20 6.72 -6.10
C GLY A 70 -13.25 5.33 -6.73
N ALA A 71 -12.49 4.36 -6.23
CA ALA A 71 -12.67 2.96 -6.62
C ALA A 71 -14.10 2.49 -6.32
N ALA A 72 -14.74 1.81 -7.27
CA ALA A 72 -16.07 1.23 -7.06
C ALA A 72 -16.04 0.08 -6.07
N LYS A 73 -14.98 -0.72 -6.12
CA LYS A 73 -14.77 -1.84 -5.21
C LYS A 73 -13.27 -2.06 -4.99
N VAL A 74 -12.87 -2.33 -3.75
CA VAL A 74 -11.50 -2.69 -3.38
C VAL A 74 -11.50 -4.07 -2.75
N ILE A 75 -10.92 -5.03 -3.47
CA ILE A 75 -10.73 -6.42 -3.05
C ILE A 75 -9.31 -6.55 -2.50
N VAL A 76 -9.14 -7.17 -1.32
CA VAL A 76 -7.81 -7.32 -0.73
C VAL A 76 -7.49 -8.80 -0.53
N VAL A 77 -6.38 -9.24 -1.09
CA VAL A 77 -5.83 -10.58 -0.91
C VAL A 77 -4.83 -10.56 0.24
N GLN A 78 -5.20 -11.15 1.37
CA GLN A 78 -4.38 -11.15 2.57
C GLN A 78 -4.62 -12.39 3.41
N ARG A 79 -3.56 -13.12 3.79
CA ARG A 79 -3.66 -14.24 4.73
C ARG A 79 -4.28 -13.81 6.04
N LYS A 80 -5.07 -14.71 6.64
CA LYS A 80 -5.74 -14.48 7.92
C LYS A 80 -4.75 -14.06 9.02
N SER A 81 -4.93 -12.84 9.49
CA SER A 81 -4.10 -12.19 10.51
C SER A 81 -4.74 -10.87 10.90
N VAL A 82 -4.18 -10.17 11.89
CA VAL A 82 -4.58 -8.80 12.26
C VAL A 82 -4.53 -7.82 11.06
N ARG A 83 -3.73 -8.12 10.02
CA ARG A 83 -3.64 -7.28 8.81
C ARG A 83 -4.93 -7.27 7.99
N GLN A 84 -5.78 -8.28 8.09
CA GLN A 84 -7.11 -8.23 7.47
C GLN A 84 -7.99 -7.15 8.13
N GLU A 85 -7.87 -6.98 9.45
CA GLU A 85 -8.59 -5.90 10.16
C GLU A 85 -8.08 -4.52 9.72
N TYR A 86 -6.75 -4.37 9.58
CA TYR A 86 -6.19 -3.13 9.05
C TYR A 86 -6.67 -2.84 7.64
N ALA A 87 -6.68 -3.84 6.75
CA ALA A 87 -7.19 -3.68 5.39
C ALA A 87 -8.68 -3.26 5.38
N LYS A 88 -9.49 -3.88 6.24
CA LYS A 88 -10.91 -3.54 6.38
C LYS A 88 -11.09 -2.09 6.86
N ASN A 89 -10.31 -1.69 7.86
CA ASN A 89 -10.35 -0.32 8.40
C ASN A 89 -9.86 0.73 7.40
N SER A 90 -8.96 0.35 6.47
CA SER A 90 -8.50 1.20 5.37
C SER A 90 -9.48 1.24 4.19
N GLY A 91 -10.57 0.46 4.22
CA GLY A 91 -11.64 0.53 3.22
C GLY A 91 -11.72 -0.64 2.25
N ALA A 92 -11.16 -1.82 2.59
CA ALA A 92 -11.39 -3.03 1.81
C ALA A 92 -12.87 -3.43 1.83
N ASP A 93 -13.47 -3.61 0.66
CA ASP A 93 -14.86 -4.06 0.53
C ASP A 93 -14.96 -5.59 0.61
N VAL A 94 -13.95 -6.31 0.11
CA VAL A 94 -13.86 -7.76 0.12
C VAL A 94 -12.48 -8.20 0.60
N LEU A 95 -12.43 -9.22 1.46
CA LEU A 95 -11.18 -9.87 1.90
C LEU A 95 -11.13 -11.30 1.35
N ILE A 96 -10.02 -11.66 0.73
CA ILE A 96 -9.74 -13.00 0.23
C ILE A 96 -8.53 -13.56 0.97
N ASP A 97 -8.68 -14.69 1.63
CA ASP A 97 -7.54 -15.42 2.18
C ASP A 97 -7.04 -16.44 1.13
N PRO A 98 -5.79 -16.35 0.67
CA PRO A 98 -5.25 -17.30 -0.29
C PRO A 98 -5.14 -18.74 0.24
N ALA A 99 -5.38 -18.96 1.52
CA ALA A 99 -5.47 -20.31 2.10
C ALA A 99 -6.85 -20.97 1.90
N ASP A 100 -7.89 -20.19 1.59
CA ASP A 100 -9.25 -20.69 1.46
C ASP A 100 -9.57 -21.28 0.06
N GLY A 101 -8.68 -21.09 -0.93
CA GLY A 101 -8.86 -21.62 -2.28
C GLY A 101 -8.18 -20.82 -3.37
N ASP A 102 -8.69 -20.93 -4.60
CA ASP A 102 -8.18 -20.21 -5.75
C ASP A 102 -8.52 -18.72 -5.67
N VAL A 103 -7.49 -17.89 -5.63
CA VAL A 103 -7.63 -16.42 -5.48
C VAL A 103 -8.24 -15.80 -6.75
N ALA A 104 -7.87 -16.29 -7.94
CA ALA A 104 -8.41 -15.74 -9.18
C ALA A 104 -9.90 -16.06 -9.34
N GLU A 105 -10.33 -17.26 -8.93
CA GLU A 105 -11.74 -17.61 -8.87
C GLU A 105 -12.49 -16.74 -7.84
N ALA A 106 -11.91 -16.51 -6.66
CA ALA A 106 -12.50 -15.65 -5.64
C ALA A 106 -12.62 -14.18 -6.11
N ILE A 107 -11.62 -13.66 -6.85
CA ILE A 107 -11.69 -12.34 -7.48
C ILE A 107 -12.83 -12.30 -8.50
N ARG A 108 -12.94 -13.30 -9.39
CA ARG A 108 -14.03 -13.38 -10.38
C ARG A 108 -15.40 -13.46 -9.69
N ALA A 109 -15.53 -14.25 -8.64
CA ALA A 109 -16.78 -14.34 -7.86
C ALA A 109 -17.17 -13.00 -7.24
N ALA A 110 -16.20 -12.22 -6.76
CA ALA A 110 -16.43 -10.88 -6.21
C ALA A 110 -16.72 -9.80 -7.28
N THR A 111 -16.59 -10.14 -8.57
CA THR A 111 -16.75 -9.24 -9.73
C THR A 111 -17.76 -9.78 -10.76
N ASP A 112 -18.77 -10.53 -10.29
CA ASP A 112 -19.84 -11.11 -11.11
C ASP A 112 -19.32 -11.96 -12.31
N GLY A 113 -18.17 -12.61 -12.13
CA GLY A 113 -17.51 -13.47 -13.13
C GLY A 113 -16.57 -12.72 -14.07
N TYR A 114 -16.54 -11.38 -14.04
CA TYR A 114 -15.80 -10.59 -15.04
C TYR A 114 -14.29 -10.51 -14.75
N GLY A 115 -13.89 -10.42 -13.51
CA GLY A 115 -12.52 -10.13 -13.07
C GLY A 115 -12.32 -8.64 -12.75
N ALA A 116 -11.21 -8.29 -12.12
CA ALA A 116 -10.92 -6.92 -11.73
C ALA A 116 -10.34 -6.10 -12.90
N ASP A 117 -10.55 -4.78 -12.88
CA ASP A 117 -9.98 -3.86 -13.87
C ASP A 117 -8.47 -3.69 -13.68
N ILE A 118 -8.05 -3.63 -12.42
CA ILE A 118 -6.67 -3.36 -12.02
C ILE A 118 -6.30 -4.12 -10.74
N ALA A 119 -5.07 -4.61 -10.67
CA ALA A 119 -4.53 -5.27 -9.49
C ALA A 119 -3.18 -4.69 -9.11
N PHE A 120 -2.92 -4.56 -7.80
CA PHE A 120 -1.67 -4.04 -7.23
C PHE A 120 -0.96 -5.15 -6.46
N GLU A 121 0.24 -5.50 -6.93
CA GLU A 121 1.09 -6.49 -6.30
C GLU A 121 2.02 -5.80 -5.29
N CYS A 122 1.76 -6.00 -3.97
CA CYS A 122 2.48 -5.39 -2.86
C CYS A 122 3.18 -6.42 -1.96
N THR A 123 3.38 -7.66 -2.44
CA THR A 123 3.92 -8.76 -1.62
C THR A 123 5.33 -9.18 -2.02
N GLY A 124 5.71 -9.03 -3.28
CA GLY A 124 6.93 -9.58 -3.86
C GLY A 124 6.92 -11.12 -3.95
N ALA A 125 5.73 -11.73 -4.06
CA ALA A 125 5.55 -13.17 -4.11
C ALA A 125 5.07 -13.63 -5.50
N GLU A 126 5.84 -14.52 -6.16
CA GLU A 126 5.54 -15.03 -7.50
C GLU A 126 4.14 -15.62 -7.62
N ALA A 127 3.73 -16.48 -6.67
CA ALA A 127 2.40 -17.05 -6.66
C ALA A 127 1.29 -15.99 -6.59
N CYS A 128 1.51 -14.91 -5.85
CA CYS A 128 0.57 -13.80 -5.75
C CYS A 128 0.46 -13.04 -7.08
N PHE A 129 1.58 -12.78 -7.75
CA PHE A 129 1.58 -12.14 -9.05
C PHE A 129 0.75 -12.93 -10.08
N HIS A 130 0.96 -14.26 -10.19
CA HIS A 130 0.19 -15.09 -11.10
C HIS A 130 -1.31 -15.07 -10.76
N GLN A 131 -1.66 -15.19 -9.48
CA GLN A 131 -3.06 -15.13 -9.04
C GLN A 131 -3.74 -13.79 -9.40
N LEU A 132 -3.00 -12.68 -9.30
CA LEU A 132 -3.52 -11.37 -9.70
C LEU A 132 -3.65 -11.28 -11.23
N LEU A 133 -2.64 -11.79 -11.95
CA LEU A 133 -2.69 -11.80 -13.42
C LEU A 133 -3.91 -12.60 -13.91
N ASP A 134 -4.20 -13.74 -13.29
CA ASP A 134 -5.37 -14.55 -13.62
C ASP A 134 -6.69 -13.92 -13.16
N GLY A 135 -6.66 -13.11 -12.10
CA GLY A 135 -7.84 -12.47 -11.51
C GLY A 135 -8.30 -11.19 -12.21
N VAL A 136 -7.43 -10.52 -12.99
CA VAL A 136 -7.86 -9.37 -13.81
C VAL A 136 -8.50 -9.83 -15.10
N HIS A 137 -9.47 -9.06 -15.59
CA HIS A 137 -10.17 -9.37 -16.85
C HIS A 137 -9.26 -9.20 -18.09
N THR A 138 -9.74 -9.60 -19.26
CA THR A 138 -9.10 -9.31 -20.56
C THR A 138 -8.92 -7.79 -20.72
N GLY A 139 -7.70 -7.35 -21.02
CA GLY A 139 -7.32 -5.93 -21.08
C GLY A 139 -7.02 -5.29 -19.74
N GLY A 140 -7.18 -6.03 -18.63
CA GLY A 140 -6.90 -5.54 -17.28
C GLY A 140 -5.40 -5.30 -17.00
N THR A 141 -5.11 -4.63 -15.90
CA THR A 141 -3.74 -4.20 -15.56
C THR A 141 -3.28 -4.80 -14.23
N VAL A 142 -2.04 -5.30 -14.18
CA VAL A 142 -1.35 -5.65 -12.93
C VAL A 142 -0.21 -4.66 -12.72
N VAL A 143 -0.21 -3.97 -11.58
CA VAL A 143 0.81 -2.99 -11.17
C VAL A 143 1.73 -3.65 -10.15
N ILE A 144 3.02 -3.67 -10.46
CA ILE A 144 4.07 -4.17 -9.56
C ILE A 144 4.56 -3.01 -8.72
N THR A 145 4.23 -3.00 -7.44
CA THR A 145 4.65 -1.98 -6.46
C THR A 145 5.68 -2.52 -5.46
N SER A 146 5.90 -3.82 -5.46
CA SER A 146 6.88 -4.48 -4.60
C SER A 146 8.26 -4.53 -5.24
N ILE A 147 9.30 -4.61 -4.39
CA ILE A 147 10.68 -4.89 -4.82
C ILE A 147 10.90 -6.40 -4.76
N TRP A 148 11.42 -6.98 -5.85
CA TRP A 148 11.60 -8.41 -6.00
C TRP A 148 13.03 -8.83 -5.72
N GLU A 149 13.20 -9.82 -4.87
CA GLU A 149 14.52 -10.39 -4.54
C GLU A 149 14.94 -11.50 -5.52
N LYS A 150 13.99 -12.08 -6.26
CA LYS A 150 14.22 -13.19 -7.19
C LYS A 150 13.51 -12.95 -8.51
N PRO A 151 14.06 -13.48 -9.63
CA PRO A 151 13.36 -13.49 -10.90
C PRO A 151 12.04 -14.25 -10.80
N VAL A 152 11.08 -13.86 -11.62
CA VAL A 152 9.75 -14.48 -11.76
C VAL A 152 9.69 -15.16 -13.14
N THR A 153 9.14 -16.38 -13.19
CA THR A 153 8.83 -17.05 -14.45
C THR A 153 7.45 -16.61 -14.92
N LEU A 154 7.35 -16.16 -16.17
CA LEU A 154 6.10 -15.72 -16.79
C LEU A 154 5.95 -16.34 -18.18
N ASP A 155 4.81 -17.00 -18.44
CA ASP A 155 4.41 -17.29 -19.82
C ASP A 155 3.85 -15.99 -20.43
N LEU A 156 4.51 -15.50 -21.46
CA LEU A 156 4.08 -14.26 -22.12
C LEU A 156 2.73 -14.41 -22.82
N ASN A 157 2.26 -15.62 -23.09
CA ASN A 157 0.92 -15.85 -23.62
C ASN A 157 -0.18 -15.48 -22.61
N ASP A 158 0.09 -15.57 -21.30
CA ASP A 158 -0.84 -15.15 -20.25
C ASP A 158 -1.05 -13.63 -20.23
N VAL A 159 -0.15 -12.88 -20.85
CA VAL A 159 -0.26 -11.43 -21.04
C VAL A 159 -0.77 -11.09 -22.43
N CYS A 160 -0.16 -11.69 -23.47
CA CYS A 160 -0.39 -11.32 -24.87
C CYS A 160 -1.80 -11.71 -25.34
N ILE A 161 -2.23 -12.96 -25.10
CA ILE A 161 -3.51 -13.46 -25.61
C ILE A 161 -4.71 -12.69 -25.02
N PRO A 162 -4.78 -12.48 -23.68
CA PRO A 162 -5.85 -11.69 -23.07
C PRO A 162 -5.59 -10.18 -23.10
N GLU A 163 -4.57 -9.69 -23.82
CA GLU A 163 -4.21 -8.25 -23.92
C GLU A 163 -4.01 -7.55 -22.57
N LYS A 164 -3.57 -8.29 -21.55
CA LYS A 164 -3.33 -7.74 -20.21
C LYS A 164 -2.09 -6.84 -20.19
N LYS A 165 -2.00 -5.98 -19.21
CA LYS A 165 -0.87 -5.08 -18.99
C LYS A 165 -0.17 -5.44 -17.69
N VAL A 166 1.17 -5.43 -17.71
CA VAL A 166 2.01 -5.51 -16.52
C VAL A 166 2.84 -4.24 -16.46
N VAL A 167 2.68 -3.46 -15.39
CA VAL A 167 3.27 -2.13 -15.24
C VAL A 167 4.07 -2.08 -13.95
N GLY A 168 5.27 -1.52 -13.99
CA GLY A 168 6.05 -1.24 -12.78
C GLY A 168 5.71 0.13 -12.18
N SER A 169 5.72 0.22 -10.86
CA SER A 169 5.61 1.47 -10.11
C SER A 169 6.68 1.50 -9.03
N ILE A 170 7.41 2.61 -8.92
CA ILE A 170 8.46 2.78 -7.92
C ILE A 170 8.42 4.19 -7.33
N CYS A 171 8.47 4.27 -5.99
CA CYS A 171 8.49 5.54 -5.26
C CYS A 171 7.32 6.46 -5.66
N TYR A 172 7.62 7.69 -6.00
CA TYR A 172 6.66 8.76 -6.31
C TYR A 172 7.37 9.83 -7.17
N CYS A 173 6.61 10.67 -7.83
CA CYS A 173 7.15 11.78 -8.66
C CYS A 173 6.18 12.97 -8.70
N GLY A 174 6.61 14.04 -9.36
CA GLY A 174 5.75 15.20 -9.62
C GLY A 174 5.13 15.78 -8.36
N ASN A 175 3.81 15.85 -8.34
CA ASN A 175 3.01 16.46 -7.28
C ASN A 175 2.45 15.45 -6.28
N ASP A 176 2.87 14.19 -6.32
CA ASP A 176 2.29 13.12 -5.48
C ASP A 176 2.27 13.49 -3.98
N PHE A 177 3.37 14.08 -3.48
CA PHE A 177 3.44 14.55 -2.09
C PHE A 177 2.40 15.62 -1.79
N ASP A 178 2.27 16.62 -2.66
CA ASP A 178 1.32 17.73 -2.44
C ASP A 178 -0.13 17.24 -2.52
N ASP A 179 -0.42 16.32 -3.46
CA ASP A 179 -1.74 15.70 -3.57
C ASP A 179 -2.06 14.84 -2.35
N VAL A 180 -1.12 14.02 -1.87
CA VAL A 180 -1.31 13.20 -0.67
C VAL A 180 -1.47 14.07 0.57
N ILE A 181 -0.64 15.11 0.77
CA ILE A 181 -0.81 16.07 1.87
C ILE A 181 -2.21 16.68 1.85
N ARG A 182 -2.69 17.11 0.67
CA ARG A 182 -4.04 17.65 0.50
C ARG A 182 -5.10 16.62 0.86
N LEU A 183 -5.05 15.40 0.31
CA LEU A 183 -6.02 14.34 0.57
C LEU A 183 -6.07 13.92 2.04
N MET A 184 -4.91 13.88 2.72
CA MET A 184 -4.83 13.60 4.14
C MET A 184 -5.42 14.76 4.98
N SER A 185 -5.14 16.01 4.60
CA SER A 185 -5.66 17.20 5.28
C SER A 185 -7.18 17.35 5.12
N GLU A 186 -7.73 16.90 4.00
CA GLU A 186 -9.17 16.83 3.72
C GLU A 186 -9.85 15.62 4.41
N GLY A 187 -9.08 14.74 5.06
CA GLY A 187 -9.57 13.51 5.69
C GLY A 187 -9.99 12.42 4.69
N ARG A 188 -9.69 12.56 3.42
CA ARG A 188 -9.98 11.56 2.37
C ARG A 188 -9.04 10.37 2.43
N ILE A 189 -7.81 10.57 2.90
CA ILE A 189 -6.86 9.54 3.31
C ILE A 189 -6.66 9.70 4.81
N PRO A 190 -7.38 8.94 5.64
CA PRO A 190 -7.34 9.11 7.09
C PRO A 190 -6.07 8.54 7.73
N ALA A 191 -5.38 7.62 7.04
CA ALA A 191 -4.19 6.92 7.50
C ALA A 191 -4.34 6.29 8.90
N ASN A 192 -5.53 5.74 9.19
CA ASN A 192 -5.84 5.13 10.46
C ASN A 192 -5.29 3.70 10.54
N GLY A 193 -4.67 3.36 11.68
CA GLY A 193 -4.13 2.02 11.90
C GLY A 193 -2.77 1.73 11.24
N PHE A 194 -2.16 2.71 10.56
CA PHE A 194 -0.79 2.56 10.04
C PHE A 194 0.25 2.57 11.15
N ILE A 195 0.09 3.49 12.10
CA ILE A 195 1.03 3.64 13.20
C ILE A 195 0.67 2.60 14.25
N THR A 196 1.48 1.57 14.37
CA THR A 196 1.28 0.48 15.34
C THR A 196 2.13 0.67 16.59
N LYS A 197 3.15 1.52 16.53
CA LYS A 197 4.00 1.85 17.66
C LYS A 197 4.67 3.21 17.43
N LYS A 198 4.89 3.95 18.53
CA LYS A 198 5.74 5.16 18.57
C LYS A 198 6.85 4.91 19.59
N ILE A 199 8.10 5.21 19.23
CA ILE A 199 9.29 4.97 20.07
C ILE A 199 10.23 6.17 20.06
N ALA A 200 11.04 6.29 21.11
CA ALA A 200 12.13 7.25 21.14
C ALA A 200 13.29 6.82 20.22
N LEU A 201 14.09 7.78 19.76
CA LEU A 201 15.26 7.50 18.94
C LEU A 201 16.29 6.60 19.67
N ASP A 202 16.44 6.75 20.96
CA ASP A 202 17.36 5.94 21.78
C ASP A 202 16.93 4.46 21.82
N ASP A 203 15.64 4.18 21.66
CA ASP A 203 15.08 2.82 21.70
C ASP A 203 14.99 2.16 20.32
N ILE A 204 15.53 2.79 19.25
CA ILE A 204 15.33 2.34 17.87
C ILE A 204 15.82 0.91 17.63
N VAL A 205 16.87 0.47 18.30
CA VAL A 205 17.40 -0.91 18.16
C VAL A 205 16.47 -1.89 18.84
N SER A 206 16.22 -1.73 20.15
CA SER A 206 15.48 -2.69 20.98
C SER A 206 13.98 -2.72 20.66
N GLU A 207 13.36 -1.56 20.44
CA GLU A 207 11.91 -1.44 20.23
C GLU A 207 11.51 -1.27 18.75
N GLY A 208 12.45 -0.90 17.89
CA GLY A 208 12.26 -0.77 16.47
C GLY A 208 12.75 -2.00 15.70
N PHE A 209 14.05 -2.13 15.50
CA PHE A 209 14.63 -3.17 14.63
C PHE A 209 14.41 -4.59 15.17
N GLU A 210 14.58 -4.82 16.48
CA GLU A 210 14.32 -6.14 17.07
C GLU A 210 12.82 -6.53 16.97
N THR A 211 11.92 -5.57 17.13
CA THR A 211 10.47 -5.80 16.93
C THR A 211 10.16 -6.18 15.48
N LEU A 212 10.77 -5.49 14.49
CA LEU A 212 10.51 -5.71 13.06
C LEU A 212 11.20 -6.97 12.51
N THR A 213 12.22 -7.51 13.19
CA THR A 213 12.89 -8.75 12.81
C THR A 213 12.44 -9.95 13.65
N GLY A 214 11.80 -9.70 14.79
CA GLY A 214 11.34 -10.70 15.74
C GLY A 214 9.91 -11.22 15.46
N PRO A 215 9.36 -12.00 16.41
CA PRO A 215 8.03 -12.62 16.26
C PRO A 215 6.89 -11.61 16.17
N GLU A 216 7.06 -10.42 16.74
CA GLU A 216 6.05 -9.36 16.76
C GLU A 216 5.90 -8.63 15.41
N LYS A 217 6.81 -8.86 14.44
CA LYS A 217 6.81 -8.16 13.14
C LYS A 217 5.47 -8.29 12.39
N LYS A 218 4.77 -9.40 12.57
CA LYS A 218 3.48 -9.66 11.89
C LYS A 218 2.36 -8.75 12.38
N LYS A 219 2.50 -8.19 13.59
CA LYS A 219 1.53 -7.26 14.18
C LYS A 219 1.84 -5.81 13.80
N GLN A 220 3.02 -5.54 13.28
CA GLN A 220 3.45 -4.18 12.96
C GLN A 220 3.11 -3.81 11.51
N VAL A 221 2.72 -2.56 11.32
CA VAL A 221 2.58 -1.91 10.01
C VAL A 221 3.66 -0.84 9.89
N LYS A 222 3.65 0.17 10.77
CA LYS A 222 4.64 1.25 10.81
C LYS A 222 4.98 1.59 12.26
N ILE A 223 6.28 1.58 12.58
CA ILE A 223 6.80 2.09 13.85
C ILE A 223 7.34 3.48 13.58
N LEU A 224 6.82 4.49 14.26
CA LEU A 224 7.36 5.84 14.21
C LEU A 224 8.44 6.02 15.26
N VAL A 225 9.49 6.73 14.89
CA VAL A 225 10.62 7.08 15.76
C VAL A 225 10.64 8.59 15.91
N SER A 226 10.59 9.10 17.16
CA SER A 226 10.75 10.52 17.45
C SER A 226 12.11 10.80 18.09
N ALA A 227 12.79 11.84 17.62
CA ALA A 227 13.97 12.40 18.27
C ALA A 227 13.59 13.26 19.49
N ASN A 228 12.30 13.63 19.62
CA ASN A 228 11.77 14.35 20.76
C ASN A 228 10.82 13.44 21.56
N PRO A 229 11.24 12.91 22.73
CA PRO A 229 10.41 12.02 23.54
C PRO A 229 9.08 12.64 24.01
N ASP A 230 9.01 13.96 24.14
CA ASP A 230 7.80 14.67 24.56
C ASP A 230 6.64 14.56 23.54
N GLU A 231 6.94 14.22 22.28
CA GLU A 231 5.97 14.04 21.21
C GLU A 231 5.40 12.61 21.11
N LEU A 232 5.90 11.68 21.91
CA LEU A 232 5.47 10.25 21.84
C LEU A 232 4.06 10.02 22.38
N GLY A 233 3.56 10.93 23.19
CA GLY A 233 2.23 10.86 23.81
C GLY A 233 1.15 11.72 23.15
N ALA A 234 1.48 12.43 22.08
CA ALA A 234 0.57 13.34 21.38
C ALA A 234 -0.19 12.66 20.26
#